data_adf3f49dd2498790e75bb673297b2b15
#
_entry.id   adf3f49dd2498790e75bb673297b2b15
#
_cell.length_a   1.000
_cell.length_b   1.000
_cell.length_c   1.000
_cell.angle_alpha   90.00
_cell.angle_beta   90.00
_cell.angle_gamma   90.00
#
_symmetry.space_group_name_H-M   'P 1'
#
loop_
_entity.id
_entity.type
_entity.pdbx_description
1 polymer ?
#
loop_
_entity_poly.entity_id
_entity_poly.type
_entity_poly.pdbx_seq_one_letter_code
_entity_poly.pdbx_strand_id
1 'polypeptide(L)'
;MHIGILSCNNPRAENTPTPIQGSDRANGAERIAQAAQEAGHKVSQWYTPRFCFGYEDGRATVWYDGERFTGADVIVYRPGFVQEPTLHTYVPELLQKMGQRVLNGTPKVLEIKNKMIQHMRLADAGIPMPRFALAKDPEAAKCAVEALGFPIIVKVSFGTHGKGVFYAGNWETFQPILDYLDVRDGNPVILEEFIAAAKNKDIRAFVVGGR
;
A
#
# COMPACT_ATOMS: atom_id res chain seq x y z
N MET A 1 8.28 -6.20 26.50
CA MET A 1 8.54 -5.03 25.63
C MET A 1 7.27 -4.17 25.52
N HIS A 2 7.43 -2.92 25.19
CA HIS A 2 6.32 -2.04 24.79
C HIS A 2 6.25 -2.00 23.26
N ILE A 3 5.11 -2.42 22.70
CA ILE A 3 4.86 -2.47 21.25
C ILE A 3 3.82 -1.40 20.92
N GLY A 4 4.18 -0.48 20.03
CA GLY A 4 3.26 0.48 19.45
C GLY A 4 2.67 -0.04 18.14
N ILE A 5 1.36 0.11 17.94
CA ILE A 5 0.72 -0.16 16.65
C ILE A 5 0.29 1.18 16.07
N LEU A 6 0.90 1.58 14.98
CA LEU A 6 0.60 2.84 14.28
C LEU A 6 -0.26 2.57 13.05
N SER A 7 -1.44 3.18 13.00
CA SER A 7 -2.42 3.01 11.93
C SER A 7 -2.79 4.36 11.30
N CYS A 8 -3.28 4.33 10.06
CA CYS A 8 -3.77 5.51 9.36
C CYS A 8 -5.16 5.93 9.80
N ASN A 9 -6.05 4.99 10.07
CA ASN A 9 -7.46 5.25 10.37
C ASN A 9 -7.74 5.02 11.85
N ASN A 10 -8.42 5.99 12.47
CA ASN A 10 -8.97 5.82 13.81
C ASN A 10 -10.31 5.07 13.70
N PRO A 11 -10.44 3.86 14.25
CA PRO A 11 -11.69 3.10 14.18
C PRO A 11 -12.86 3.74 14.94
N ARG A 12 -12.58 4.73 15.78
CA ARG A 12 -13.59 5.48 16.56
C ARG A 12 -14.00 6.81 15.91
N ALA A 13 -13.45 7.16 14.73
CA ALA A 13 -13.85 8.37 14.03
C ALA A 13 -15.21 8.14 13.36
N GLU A 14 -16.15 9.05 13.59
CA GLU A 14 -17.53 8.98 13.07
C GLU A 14 -17.65 8.89 11.54
N ASN A 15 -16.58 9.25 10.81
CA ASN A 15 -16.50 9.20 9.34
C ASN A 15 -15.63 8.04 8.81
N THR A 16 -15.41 7.00 9.59
CA THR A 16 -14.76 5.79 9.06
C THR A 16 -15.73 5.13 8.09
N PRO A 17 -15.35 4.88 6.82
CA PRO A 17 -16.21 4.17 5.89
C PRO A 17 -16.66 2.86 6.54
N THR A 18 -17.98 2.63 6.61
CA THR A 18 -18.55 1.41 7.18
C THR A 18 -17.87 0.20 6.57
N PRO A 19 -17.36 -0.74 7.36
CA PRO A 19 -16.81 -1.98 6.83
C PRO A 19 -17.87 -2.62 5.92
N ILE A 20 -17.48 -3.07 4.74
CA ILE A 20 -18.37 -3.79 3.83
C ILE A 20 -18.98 -4.94 4.62
N GLN A 21 -20.31 -4.94 4.79
CA GLN A 21 -21.03 -5.98 5.51
C GLN A 21 -20.59 -7.36 5.00
N GLY A 22 -20.18 -8.23 5.91
CA GLY A 22 -19.71 -9.59 5.61
C GLY A 22 -18.20 -9.82 5.71
N SER A 23 -17.40 -8.83 6.06
CA SER A 23 -16.00 -9.06 6.41
C SER A 23 -15.87 -9.18 7.95
N ASP A 24 -15.87 -10.39 8.48
CA ASP A 24 -15.35 -10.76 9.82
C ASP A 24 -13.82 -10.48 9.95
N ARG A 25 -13.35 -9.47 9.26
CA ARG A 25 -11.94 -9.09 9.27
C ARG A 25 -11.73 -8.09 10.38
N ALA A 26 -11.51 -8.61 11.59
CA ALA A 26 -10.82 -7.84 12.61
C ALA A 26 -9.69 -7.04 11.93
N ASN A 27 -9.67 -5.74 12.12
CA ASN A 27 -8.66 -4.85 11.57
C ASN A 27 -7.28 -5.47 11.83
N GLY A 28 -6.44 -5.59 10.81
CA GLY A 28 -5.12 -6.23 10.97
C GLY A 28 -4.27 -5.61 12.10
N ALA A 29 -4.50 -4.35 12.45
CA ALA A 29 -3.88 -3.70 13.61
C ALA A 29 -4.38 -4.28 14.93
N GLU A 30 -5.68 -4.54 15.07
CA GLU A 30 -6.28 -5.15 16.25
C GLU A 30 -5.78 -6.57 16.48
N ARG A 31 -5.68 -7.36 15.42
CA ARG A 31 -5.12 -8.73 15.49
C ARG A 31 -3.66 -8.75 15.93
N ILE A 32 -2.85 -7.80 15.46
CA ILE A 32 -1.45 -7.66 15.90
C ILE A 32 -1.40 -7.23 17.37
N ALA A 33 -2.26 -6.29 17.78
CA ALA A 33 -2.35 -5.85 19.16
C ALA A 33 -2.72 -7.00 20.10
N GLN A 34 -3.73 -7.77 19.73
CA GLN A 34 -4.17 -8.94 20.50
C GLN A 34 -3.05 -9.98 20.63
N ALA A 35 -2.42 -10.37 19.51
CA ALA A 35 -1.34 -11.34 19.54
C ALA A 35 -0.14 -10.88 20.39
N ALA A 36 0.19 -9.58 20.36
CA ALA A 36 1.24 -9.02 21.18
C ALA A 36 0.87 -9.03 22.69
N GLN A 37 -0.39 -8.76 23.05
CA GLN A 37 -0.89 -8.84 24.41
C GLN A 37 -0.88 -10.27 24.94
N GLU A 38 -1.34 -11.23 24.13
CA GLU A 38 -1.32 -12.68 24.44
C GLU A 38 0.13 -13.18 24.67
N ALA A 39 1.10 -12.58 23.95
CA ALA A 39 2.54 -12.84 24.16
C ALA A 39 3.13 -12.10 25.38
N GLY A 40 2.33 -11.42 26.20
CA GLY A 40 2.75 -10.74 27.43
C GLY A 40 3.43 -9.38 27.20
N HIS A 41 3.21 -8.73 26.06
CA HIS A 41 3.76 -7.42 25.78
C HIS A 41 2.80 -6.29 26.18
N LYS A 42 3.34 -5.14 26.61
CA LYS A 42 2.58 -3.90 26.71
C LYS A 42 2.26 -3.41 25.30
N VAL A 43 1.02 -3.05 25.02
CA VAL A 43 0.60 -2.59 23.70
C VAL A 43 -0.05 -1.21 23.79
N SER A 44 0.36 -0.30 22.90
CA SER A 44 -0.32 0.98 22.65
C SER A 44 -0.74 1.05 21.19
N GLN A 45 -1.91 1.64 20.92
CA GLN A 45 -2.41 1.88 19.57
C GLN A 45 -2.44 3.37 19.30
N TRP A 46 -1.84 3.79 18.18
CA TRP A 46 -1.74 5.17 17.76
C TRP A 46 -2.26 5.36 16.34
N TYR A 47 -2.74 6.55 16.06
CA TYR A 47 -3.33 6.91 14.78
C TYR A 47 -2.63 8.14 14.20
N THR A 48 -2.15 8.06 12.97
CA THR A 48 -1.35 9.12 12.36
C THR A 48 -2.02 10.50 12.38
N PRO A 49 -3.37 10.65 12.21
CA PRO A 49 -4.01 11.97 12.28
C PRO A 49 -3.96 12.65 13.65
N ARG A 50 -3.65 11.91 14.70
CA ARG A 50 -3.58 12.47 16.08
C ARG A 50 -2.19 12.92 16.48
N PHE A 51 -1.20 12.77 15.57
CA PHE A 51 0.14 13.27 15.77
C PHE A 51 0.25 14.72 15.34
N CYS A 52 0.95 15.50 16.15
CA CYS A 52 1.49 16.80 15.80
C CYS A 52 2.99 16.75 15.93
N PHE A 53 3.71 17.40 15.04
CA PHE A 53 5.17 17.47 15.09
C PHE A 53 5.69 18.82 14.66
N GLY A 54 6.84 19.15 15.17
CA GLY A 54 7.57 20.37 14.84
C GLY A 54 9.06 20.15 14.95
N TYR A 55 9.81 21.18 14.65
CA TYR A 55 11.24 21.25 14.84
C TYR A 55 11.58 22.43 15.71
N GLU A 56 12.40 22.20 16.73
CA GLU A 56 12.90 23.21 17.65
C GLU A 56 14.42 23.01 17.76
N ASP A 57 15.19 24.03 17.48
CA ASP A 57 16.66 23.98 17.44
C ASP A 57 17.23 22.82 16.62
N GLY A 58 16.63 22.54 15.47
CA GLY A 58 17.03 21.45 14.58
C GLY A 58 16.66 20.03 15.06
N ARG A 59 15.93 19.92 16.16
CA ARG A 59 15.47 18.65 16.73
C ARG A 59 13.98 18.47 16.51
N ALA A 60 13.60 17.28 16.08
CA ALA A 60 12.21 16.92 15.93
C ALA A 60 11.55 16.75 17.30
N THR A 61 10.38 17.34 17.47
CA THR A 61 9.51 17.16 18.63
C THR A 61 8.16 16.64 18.16
N VAL A 62 7.62 15.65 18.86
CA VAL A 62 6.39 14.98 18.49
C VAL A 62 5.43 14.94 19.67
N TRP A 63 4.19 15.25 19.40
CA TRP A 63 3.07 15.13 20.34
C TRP A 63 2.03 14.18 19.79
N TYR A 64 1.38 13.45 20.67
CA TYR A 64 0.23 12.61 20.40
C TYR A 64 -0.89 12.99 21.36
N ASP A 65 -2.06 13.40 20.83
CA ASP A 65 -3.19 13.89 21.63
C ASP A 65 -2.84 15.07 22.57
N GLY A 66 -1.93 15.95 22.14
CA GLY A 66 -1.50 17.08 22.93
C GLY A 66 -0.41 16.78 23.96
N GLU A 67 -0.09 15.53 24.20
CA GLU A 67 0.99 15.11 25.11
C GLU A 67 2.29 14.81 24.36
N ARG A 68 3.43 15.03 25.02
CA ARG A 68 4.73 14.71 24.43
C ARG A 68 4.85 13.21 24.19
N PHE A 69 5.13 12.84 22.95
CA PHE A 69 5.23 11.44 22.55
C PHE A 69 6.55 10.83 23.01
N THR A 70 6.49 9.75 23.75
CA THR A 70 7.66 9.05 24.32
C THR A 70 8.04 7.77 23.57
N GLY A 71 7.15 7.30 22.67
CA GLY A 71 7.41 6.14 21.82
C GLY A 71 7.16 4.78 22.49
N ALA A 72 7.80 3.76 21.90
CA ALA A 72 7.80 2.37 22.34
C ALA A 72 9.12 1.69 21.99
N ASP A 73 9.35 0.46 22.47
CA ASP A 73 10.54 -0.32 22.11
C ASP A 73 10.55 -0.64 20.60
N VAL A 74 9.36 -0.86 20.02
CA VAL A 74 9.14 -1.04 18.60
C VAL A 74 7.76 -0.54 18.21
N ILE A 75 7.67 0.07 17.04
CA ILE A 75 6.41 0.54 16.45
C ILE A 75 6.13 -0.27 15.19
N VAL A 76 5.01 -0.98 15.16
CA VAL A 76 4.54 -1.68 13.95
C VAL A 76 3.60 -0.75 13.19
N TYR A 77 4.08 -0.22 12.07
CA TYR A 77 3.29 0.65 11.21
C TYR A 77 2.40 -0.18 10.27
N ARG A 78 1.11 0.06 10.34
CA ARG A 78 0.07 -0.56 9.48
C ARG A 78 -0.49 0.51 8.53
N PRO A 79 0.18 0.76 7.40
CA PRO A 79 -0.30 1.74 6.44
C PRO A 79 -1.64 1.32 5.84
N GLY A 80 -2.52 2.29 5.71
CA GLY A 80 -3.73 2.17 4.91
C GLY A 80 -3.42 2.27 3.41
N PHE A 81 -4.36 2.83 2.66
CA PHE A 81 -4.15 3.19 1.26
C PHE A 81 -3.33 4.49 1.20
N VAL A 82 -2.13 4.40 0.62
CA VAL A 82 -1.20 5.51 0.47
C VAL A 82 -0.75 5.55 -0.99
N GLN A 83 -1.01 6.64 -1.68
CA GLN A 83 -0.60 6.87 -3.07
C GLN A 83 0.64 7.75 -3.17
N GLU A 84 0.76 8.72 -2.28
CA GLU A 84 1.79 9.76 -2.27
C GLU A 84 2.21 10.07 -0.83
N PRO A 85 3.29 10.80 -0.61
CA PRO A 85 3.66 11.30 0.70
C PRO A 85 2.54 12.14 1.32
N THR A 86 2.10 11.76 2.50
CA THR A 86 1.07 12.43 3.28
C THR A 86 1.42 12.34 4.77
N LEU A 87 0.58 12.88 5.64
CA LEU A 87 0.74 12.71 7.09
C LEU A 87 0.95 11.24 7.50
N HIS A 88 0.32 10.31 6.76
CA HIS A 88 0.49 8.88 7.01
C HIS A 88 1.89 8.34 6.70
N THR A 89 2.68 9.04 5.91
CA THR A 89 4.08 8.70 5.63
C THR A 89 5.04 9.57 6.43
N TYR A 90 4.70 10.84 6.67
CA TYR A 90 5.56 11.77 7.43
C TYR A 90 5.71 11.35 8.89
N VAL A 91 4.62 10.93 9.55
CA VAL A 91 4.67 10.51 10.96
C VAL A 91 5.64 9.34 11.19
N PRO A 92 5.53 8.18 10.51
CA PRO A 92 6.45 7.09 10.73
C PRO A 92 7.89 7.43 10.33
N GLU A 93 8.11 8.25 9.30
CA GLU A 93 9.44 8.71 8.91
C GLU A 93 10.07 9.58 10.00
N LEU A 94 9.30 10.50 10.56
CA LEU A 94 9.77 11.37 11.62
C LEU A 94 10.09 10.59 12.90
N LEU A 95 9.23 9.62 13.25
CA LEU A 95 9.50 8.71 14.36
C LEU A 95 10.82 7.93 14.16
N GLN A 96 11.11 7.48 12.94
CA GLN A 96 12.39 6.85 12.62
C GLN A 96 13.57 7.81 12.80
N LYS A 97 13.44 9.07 12.33
CA LYS A 97 14.47 10.11 12.51
C LYS A 97 14.71 10.44 13.98
N MET A 98 13.71 10.27 14.83
CA MET A 98 13.83 10.40 16.29
C MET A 98 14.43 9.15 16.97
N GLY A 99 14.86 8.16 16.22
CA GLY A 99 15.45 6.93 16.74
C GLY A 99 14.45 5.85 17.14
N GLN A 100 13.15 6.02 16.83
CA GLN A 100 12.16 4.97 17.05
C GLN A 100 12.36 3.83 16.05
N ARG A 101 12.32 2.60 16.52
CA ARG A 101 12.35 1.41 15.68
C ARG A 101 10.97 1.19 15.07
N VAL A 102 10.81 1.56 13.79
CA VAL A 102 9.54 1.42 13.06
C VAL A 102 9.66 0.27 12.06
N LEU A 103 8.81 -0.74 12.20
CA LEU A 103 8.65 -1.82 11.23
C LEU A 103 7.65 -1.37 10.15
N ASN A 104 7.94 -1.71 8.90
CA ASN A 104 7.35 -1.16 7.69
C ASN A 104 7.70 0.33 7.52
N GLY A 105 9.00 0.63 7.51
CA GLY A 105 9.51 1.99 7.32
C GLY A 105 8.96 2.66 6.05
N THR A 106 8.80 3.99 6.09
CA THR A 106 8.08 4.77 5.08
C THR A 106 8.57 4.58 3.64
N PRO A 107 9.89 4.61 3.33
CA PRO A 107 10.33 4.41 1.95
C PRO A 107 9.85 3.07 1.37
N LYS A 108 9.93 2.01 2.15
CA LYS A 108 9.48 0.68 1.73
C LYS A 108 7.96 0.58 1.54
N VAL A 109 7.20 1.30 2.36
CA VAL A 109 5.73 1.35 2.21
C VAL A 109 5.34 2.00 0.88
N LEU A 110 5.96 3.11 0.50
CA LEU A 110 5.68 3.77 -0.78
C LEU A 110 6.08 2.90 -1.98
N GLU A 111 7.24 2.24 -1.92
CA GLU A 111 7.67 1.29 -2.94
C GLU A 111 6.67 0.13 -3.09
N ILE A 112 6.26 -0.49 -1.98
CA ILE A 112 5.35 -1.64 -1.98
C ILE A 112 3.92 -1.25 -2.40
N LYS A 113 3.50 -0.02 -2.18
CA LYS A 113 2.16 0.43 -2.59
C LYS A 113 2.06 0.80 -4.07
N ASN A 114 3.17 1.08 -4.72
CA ASN A 114 3.22 1.37 -6.14
C ASN A 114 3.51 0.09 -6.95
N LYS A 115 2.52 -0.39 -7.70
CA LYS A 115 2.66 -1.62 -8.48
C LYS A 115 3.77 -1.54 -9.55
N MET A 116 3.98 -0.36 -10.16
CA MET A 116 5.04 -0.22 -11.15
C MET A 116 6.41 -0.37 -10.52
N ILE A 117 6.65 0.27 -9.37
CA ILE A 117 7.91 0.10 -8.64
C ILE A 117 8.13 -1.37 -8.26
N GLN A 118 7.05 -2.07 -7.83
CA GLN A 118 7.14 -3.51 -7.55
C GLN A 118 7.56 -4.30 -8.80
N HIS A 119 6.93 -4.04 -9.96
CA HIS A 119 7.27 -4.73 -11.21
C HIS A 119 8.73 -4.50 -11.60
N MET A 120 9.19 -3.26 -11.55
CA MET A 120 10.59 -2.93 -11.84
C MET A 120 11.55 -3.67 -10.90
N ARG A 121 11.28 -3.65 -9.59
CA ARG A 121 12.12 -4.35 -8.60
C ARG A 121 12.17 -5.85 -8.81
N LEU A 122 11.03 -6.47 -9.16
CA LEU A 122 10.97 -7.90 -9.46
C LEU A 122 11.71 -8.24 -10.75
N ALA A 123 11.57 -7.42 -11.78
CA ALA A 123 12.29 -7.57 -13.04
C ALA A 123 13.80 -7.44 -12.84
N ASP A 124 14.26 -6.41 -12.12
CA ASP A 124 15.67 -6.20 -11.79
C ASP A 124 16.27 -7.37 -10.99
N ALA A 125 15.45 -8.03 -10.17
CA ALA A 125 15.84 -9.21 -9.41
C ALA A 125 15.79 -10.51 -10.23
N GLY A 126 15.41 -10.46 -11.52
CA GLY A 126 15.30 -11.63 -12.39
C GLY A 126 14.16 -12.59 -12.01
N ILE A 127 13.17 -12.10 -11.27
CA ILE A 127 12.00 -12.91 -10.88
C ILE A 127 11.10 -13.09 -12.10
N PRO A 128 10.73 -14.34 -12.47
CA PRO A 128 9.79 -14.58 -13.56
C PRO A 128 8.46 -13.90 -13.32
N MET A 129 8.00 -13.15 -14.32
CA MET A 129 6.76 -12.39 -14.24
C MET A 129 6.13 -12.23 -15.63
N PRO A 130 4.81 -11.93 -15.71
CA PRO A 130 4.18 -11.60 -16.98
C PRO A 130 4.88 -10.42 -17.66
N ARG A 131 4.87 -10.42 -18.99
CA ARG A 131 5.31 -9.23 -19.75
C ARG A 131 4.40 -8.05 -19.41
N PHE A 132 4.97 -6.89 -19.25
CA PHE A 132 4.21 -5.70 -18.87
C PHE A 132 4.76 -4.43 -19.53
N ALA A 133 3.91 -3.43 -19.62
CA ALA A 133 4.26 -2.08 -20.03
C ALA A 133 3.56 -1.06 -19.14
N LEU A 134 4.09 0.15 -19.11
CA LEU A 134 3.46 1.30 -18.46
C LEU A 134 3.08 2.30 -19.53
N ALA A 135 1.83 2.72 -19.55
CA ALA A 135 1.35 3.74 -20.46
C ALA A 135 0.31 4.63 -19.78
N LYS A 136 0.19 5.88 -20.26
CA LYS A 136 -0.85 6.81 -19.87
C LYS A 136 -1.58 7.33 -21.10
N ASP A 137 -0.82 7.72 -22.10
CA ASP A 137 -1.32 8.23 -23.36
C ASP A 137 -1.90 7.10 -24.22
N PRO A 138 -3.06 7.28 -24.87
CA PRO A 138 -3.68 6.26 -25.71
C PRO A 138 -2.80 5.72 -26.84
N GLU A 139 -2.02 6.58 -27.51
CA GLU A 139 -1.13 6.15 -28.59
C GLU A 139 0.06 5.34 -28.05
N ALA A 140 0.64 5.75 -26.91
CA ALA A 140 1.67 4.98 -26.23
C ALA A 140 1.15 3.61 -25.77
N ALA A 141 -0.08 3.56 -25.27
CA ALA A 141 -0.73 2.32 -24.89
C ALA A 141 -0.98 1.39 -26.07
N LYS A 142 -1.31 1.94 -27.24
CA LYS A 142 -1.49 1.18 -28.48
C LYS A 142 -0.22 0.43 -28.85
N CYS A 143 0.92 1.13 -28.90
CA CYS A 143 2.23 0.49 -29.15
C CYS A 143 2.52 -0.64 -28.16
N ALA A 144 2.23 -0.42 -26.89
CA ALA A 144 2.46 -1.41 -25.85
C ALA A 144 1.56 -2.65 -26.02
N VAL A 145 0.29 -2.45 -26.37
CA VAL A 145 -0.66 -3.55 -26.61
C VAL A 145 -0.31 -4.34 -27.87
N GLU A 146 0.16 -3.68 -28.93
CA GLU A 146 0.64 -4.35 -30.13
C GLU A 146 1.84 -5.28 -29.82
N ALA A 147 2.72 -4.88 -28.92
CA ALA A 147 3.86 -5.68 -28.48
C ALA A 147 3.47 -6.83 -27.54
N LEU A 148 2.49 -6.61 -26.64
CA LEU A 148 2.03 -7.62 -25.68
C LEU A 148 1.09 -8.65 -26.32
N GLY A 149 0.20 -8.20 -27.20
CA GLY A 149 -0.92 -8.96 -27.75
C GLY A 149 -2.09 -9.10 -26.77
N PHE A 150 -3.30 -9.22 -27.29
CA PHE A 150 -4.49 -9.54 -26.50
C PHE A 150 -4.59 -11.04 -26.20
N PRO A 151 -5.22 -11.42 -25.08
CA PRO A 151 -5.83 -10.58 -24.06
C PRO A 151 -4.82 -9.98 -23.09
N ILE A 152 -5.17 -8.84 -22.49
CA ILE A 152 -4.35 -8.14 -21.50
C ILE A 152 -5.12 -7.88 -20.21
N ILE A 153 -4.36 -7.67 -19.14
CA ILE A 153 -4.85 -7.11 -17.87
C ILE A 153 -4.39 -5.65 -17.76
N VAL A 154 -5.34 -4.77 -17.49
CA VAL A 154 -5.08 -3.36 -17.22
C VAL A 154 -5.16 -3.13 -15.73
N LYS A 155 -4.12 -2.56 -15.13
CA LYS A 155 -4.07 -2.29 -13.68
C LYS A 155 -3.78 -0.80 -13.44
N VAL A 156 -4.52 -0.17 -12.54
CA VAL A 156 -4.11 1.14 -12.02
C VAL A 156 -2.84 1.00 -11.19
N SER A 157 -1.96 1.99 -11.24
CA SER A 157 -0.68 1.98 -10.50
C SER A 157 -0.88 1.82 -9.00
N PHE A 158 -1.95 2.40 -8.47
CA PHE A 158 -2.37 2.29 -7.07
C PHE A 158 -3.74 1.65 -6.96
N GLY A 159 -3.90 0.67 -6.11
CA GLY A 159 -5.16 -0.03 -5.89
C GLY A 159 -4.99 -1.23 -4.97
N THR A 160 -6.08 -1.63 -4.32
CA THR A 160 -6.09 -2.75 -3.37
C THR A 160 -7.31 -3.64 -3.60
N HIS A 161 -7.25 -4.89 -3.16
CA HIS A 161 -8.38 -5.84 -3.18
C HIS A 161 -8.96 -6.07 -4.58
N GLY A 162 -8.14 -6.06 -5.62
CA GLY A 162 -8.57 -6.26 -7.00
C GLY A 162 -9.30 -5.06 -7.63
N LYS A 163 -9.53 -3.97 -6.88
CA LYS A 163 -10.11 -2.75 -7.44
C LYS A 163 -9.11 -2.08 -8.39
N GLY A 164 -9.59 -1.66 -9.56
CA GLY A 164 -8.74 -1.10 -10.60
C GLY A 164 -7.91 -2.13 -11.37
N VAL A 165 -8.42 -3.38 -11.48
CA VAL A 165 -7.90 -4.42 -12.35
C VAL A 165 -8.99 -4.77 -13.35
N PHE A 166 -8.67 -4.67 -14.64
CA PHE A 166 -9.59 -4.86 -15.74
C PHE A 166 -9.02 -5.89 -16.72
N TYR A 167 -9.90 -6.68 -17.31
CA TYR A 167 -9.57 -7.59 -18.41
C TYR A 167 -9.98 -6.94 -19.73
N ALA A 168 -9.10 -6.96 -20.71
CA ALA A 168 -9.39 -6.55 -22.07
C ALA A 168 -9.03 -7.67 -23.04
N GLY A 169 -10.04 -8.21 -23.73
CA GLY A 169 -9.89 -9.30 -24.67
C GLY A 169 -9.49 -8.83 -26.08
N ASN A 170 -9.75 -7.58 -26.41
CA ASN A 170 -9.50 -6.94 -27.69
C ASN A 170 -9.50 -5.42 -27.56
N TRP A 171 -9.31 -4.73 -28.67
CA TRP A 171 -9.26 -3.27 -28.72
C TRP A 171 -10.58 -2.61 -28.30
N GLU A 172 -11.71 -3.18 -28.69
CA GLU A 172 -13.04 -2.62 -28.37
C GLU A 172 -13.29 -2.58 -26.86
N THR A 173 -12.80 -3.59 -26.13
CA THR A 173 -12.92 -3.66 -24.67
C THR A 173 -11.85 -2.88 -23.94
N PHE A 174 -10.70 -2.62 -24.57
CA PHE A 174 -9.59 -1.89 -23.98
C PHE A 174 -9.76 -0.37 -24.03
N GLN A 175 -10.14 0.17 -25.19
CA GLN A 175 -10.22 1.61 -25.42
C GLN A 175 -11.08 2.36 -24.38
N PRO A 176 -12.31 1.92 -24.07
CA PRO A 176 -13.12 2.60 -23.06
C PRO A 176 -12.52 2.60 -21.66
N ILE A 177 -11.73 1.56 -21.32
CA ILE A 177 -11.04 1.50 -20.03
C ILE A 177 -9.94 2.53 -19.99
N LEU A 178 -9.16 2.65 -21.05
CA LEU A 178 -8.09 3.61 -21.16
C LEU A 178 -8.61 5.05 -21.09
N ASP A 179 -9.65 5.36 -21.88
CA ASP A 179 -10.29 6.69 -21.90
C ASP A 179 -10.82 7.07 -20.51
N TYR A 180 -11.47 6.13 -19.82
CA TYR A 180 -11.97 6.36 -18.47
C TYR A 180 -10.85 6.66 -17.46
N LEU A 181 -9.76 5.91 -17.51
CA LEU A 181 -8.63 6.08 -16.59
C LEU A 181 -7.86 7.38 -16.86
N ASP A 182 -7.77 7.80 -18.12
CA ASP A 182 -7.13 9.07 -18.49
C ASP A 182 -7.91 10.27 -17.93
N VAL A 183 -9.23 10.27 -18.10
CA VAL A 183 -10.11 11.33 -17.59
C VAL A 183 -10.15 11.37 -16.07
N ARG A 184 -10.08 10.20 -15.41
CA ARG A 184 -10.31 10.09 -13.96
C ARG A 184 -9.20 10.69 -13.12
N ASP A 185 -7.96 10.27 -13.30
CA ASP A 185 -6.90 10.57 -12.33
C ASP A 185 -5.55 10.93 -12.96
N GLY A 186 -5.46 10.83 -14.29
CA GLY A 186 -4.24 11.15 -15.02
C GLY A 186 -3.03 10.29 -14.65
N ASN A 187 -3.21 9.21 -13.87
CA ASN A 187 -2.15 8.29 -13.52
C ASN A 187 -1.91 7.26 -14.64
N PRO A 188 -0.67 6.83 -14.85
CA PRO A 188 -0.40 5.77 -15.81
C PRO A 188 -1.04 4.45 -15.40
N VAL A 189 -1.33 3.60 -16.38
CA VAL A 189 -1.80 2.24 -16.19
C VAL A 189 -0.71 1.24 -16.53
N ILE A 190 -0.76 0.10 -15.87
CA ILE A 190 0.08 -1.05 -16.19
C ILE A 190 -0.73 -1.97 -17.10
N LEU A 191 -0.16 -2.26 -18.24
CA LEU A 191 -0.67 -3.24 -19.22
C LEU A 191 0.15 -4.51 -19.04
N GLU A 192 -0.51 -5.64 -18.84
CA GLU A 192 0.16 -6.90 -18.51
C GLU A 192 -0.44 -8.03 -19.32
N GLU A 193 0.36 -8.95 -19.83
CA GLU A 193 -0.15 -10.11 -20.54
C GLU A 193 -1.05 -10.95 -19.64
N PHE A 194 -2.13 -11.48 -20.21
CA PHE A 194 -3.04 -12.34 -19.48
C PHE A 194 -2.53 -13.78 -19.44
N ILE A 195 -2.32 -14.31 -18.24
CA ILE A 195 -1.85 -15.69 -18.04
C ILE A 195 -3.05 -16.64 -17.95
N ALA A 196 -3.52 -17.12 -19.09
CA ALA A 196 -4.67 -18.01 -19.17
C ALA A 196 -4.48 -19.31 -18.36
N ALA A 197 -3.25 -19.82 -18.27
CA ALA A 197 -2.91 -21.02 -17.50
C ALA A 197 -3.19 -20.89 -16.01
N ALA A 198 -3.25 -19.66 -15.47
CA ALA A 198 -3.57 -19.40 -14.05
C ALA A 198 -5.04 -19.71 -13.71
N LYS A 199 -5.96 -19.82 -14.69
CA LYS A 199 -7.38 -20.13 -14.49
C LYS A 199 -8.03 -19.26 -13.42
N ASN A 200 -7.73 -17.97 -13.40
CA ASN A 200 -8.17 -16.99 -12.38
C ASN A 200 -7.80 -17.37 -10.94
N LYS A 201 -6.69 -18.08 -10.75
CA LYS A 201 -6.16 -18.44 -9.43
C LYS A 201 -4.87 -17.68 -9.19
N ASP A 202 -4.68 -17.22 -7.96
CA ASP A 202 -3.43 -16.67 -7.45
C ASP A 202 -2.90 -17.54 -6.30
N ILE A 203 -1.59 -17.51 -6.11
CA ILE A 203 -0.92 -18.17 -4.99
C ILE A 203 -0.43 -17.05 -4.06
N ARG A 204 -0.80 -17.15 -2.79
CA ARG A 204 -0.29 -16.24 -1.78
C ARG A 204 0.75 -16.94 -0.92
N ALA A 205 2.00 -16.57 -1.12
CA ALA A 205 3.10 -17.06 -0.31
C ALA A 205 3.34 -16.13 0.89
N PHE A 206 3.47 -16.71 2.07
CA PHE A 206 3.90 -16.03 3.29
C PHE A 206 5.28 -16.54 3.66
N VAL A 207 6.21 -15.63 3.87
CA VAL A 207 7.56 -15.94 4.32
C VAL A 207 7.78 -15.34 5.71
N VAL A 208 8.09 -16.18 6.68
CA VAL A 208 8.36 -15.79 8.06
C VAL A 208 9.66 -16.43 8.51
N GLY A 209 10.62 -15.64 9.00
CA GLY A 209 11.91 -16.13 9.45
C GLY A 209 12.70 -16.88 8.38
N GLY A 210 12.54 -16.49 7.10
CA GLY A 210 13.25 -17.13 5.96
C GLY A 210 12.62 -18.44 5.48
N ARG A 211 11.41 -18.77 5.93
CA ARG A 211 10.64 -19.96 5.54
C ARG A 211 9.23 -19.57 5.14
#